data_9a144732681233311b5babbc773861d5
#
_entry.id   9a144732681233311b5babbc773861d5
#
_cell.length_a   1.000
_cell.length_b   1.000
_cell.length_c   1.000
_cell.angle_alpha   90.00
_cell.angle_beta   90.00
_cell.angle_gamma   90.00
#
_symmetry.space_group_name_H-M   'P 1'
#
loop_
_entity.id
_entity.type
_entity.pdbx_description
1 polymer ?
#
loop_
_entity_poly.entity_id
_entity_poly.type
_entity_poly.pdbx_seq_one_letter_code
_entity_poly.pdbx_strand_id
1 'polypeptide(L)'
;CPTPFEGIRELIALLKQKDIIVVLITGKGINSCDITLKQFNLKDSFAKVITGNAERNIKSEALKGLLYDYHLEANEIVYVGDALSDITECRKANVMCLSAAWNISHNEATALESRNPKNVFYSILSLSEYLNVRT
;
A
#
# COMPACT_ATOMS: atom_id res chain seq x y z
N CYS A 1 22.21 -0.47 8.41
CA CYS A 1 21.22 0.53 8.04
C CYS A 1 19.85 -0.13 7.87
N PRO A 2 18.85 0.21 8.66
CA PRO A 2 17.54 -0.39 8.47
C PRO A 2 16.99 -0.02 7.08
N THR A 3 16.45 -0.99 6.39
CA THR A 3 15.84 -0.71 5.09
C THR A 3 14.44 -0.13 5.29
N PRO A 4 13.91 0.63 4.31
CA PRO A 4 12.52 1.12 4.40
C PRO A 4 11.48 -0.02 4.46
N PHE A 5 11.90 -1.24 4.17
CA PHE A 5 11.03 -2.40 4.10
C PHE A 5 11.20 -3.35 5.30
N GLU A 6 11.92 -2.92 6.36
CA GLU A 6 12.06 -3.74 7.55
C GLU A 6 10.70 -4.03 8.16
N GLY A 7 10.41 -5.31 8.39
CA GLY A 7 9.12 -5.75 8.92
C GLY A 7 8.07 -6.03 7.84
N ILE A 8 8.31 -5.65 6.60
CA ILE A 8 7.29 -5.83 5.55
C ILE A 8 7.04 -7.30 5.22
N ARG A 9 8.08 -8.13 5.27
CA ARG A 9 7.94 -9.57 5.00
C ARG A 9 7.06 -10.23 6.03
N GLU A 10 7.24 -9.87 7.30
CA GLU A 10 6.45 -10.39 8.40
C GLU A 10 4.99 -9.97 8.27
N LEU A 11 4.76 -8.73 7.86
CA LEU A 11 3.41 -8.23 7.63
C LEU A 11 2.74 -8.99 6.48
N ILE A 12 3.42 -9.15 5.36
CA ILE A 12 2.89 -9.88 4.21
C ILE A 12 2.59 -11.33 4.58
N ALA A 13 3.48 -11.98 5.32
CA ALA A 13 3.28 -13.35 5.78
C ALA A 13 2.04 -13.46 6.68
N LEU A 14 1.86 -12.52 7.60
CA LEU A 14 0.68 -12.46 8.47
C LEU A 14 -0.60 -12.34 7.64
N LEU A 15 -0.63 -11.45 6.67
CA LEU A 15 -1.81 -11.25 5.83
C LEU A 15 -2.13 -12.50 5.01
N LYS A 16 -1.12 -13.17 4.49
CA LYS A 16 -1.31 -14.43 3.75
C LYS A 16 -1.87 -15.54 4.63
N GLN A 17 -1.41 -15.62 5.88
CA GLN A 17 -1.95 -16.59 6.84
C GLN A 17 -3.43 -16.36 7.13
N LYS A 18 -3.88 -15.14 6.98
CA LYS A 18 -5.30 -14.76 7.16
C LYS A 18 -6.10 -14.83 5.85
N ASP A 19 -5.53 -15.42 4.81
CA ASP A 19 -6.13 -15.52 3.48
C ASP A 19 -6.43 -14.17 2.85
N ILE A 20 -5.63 -13.17 3.16
CA ILE A 20 -5.74 -11.83 2.58
C ILE A 20 -4.86 -11.74 1.34
N ILE A 21 -5.44 -11.31 0.24
CA ILE A 21 -4.72 -11.11 -1.02
C ILE A 21 -3.91 -9.81 -0.93
N VAL A 22 -2.61 -9.90 -1.20
CA VAL A 22 -1.71 -8.74 -1.16
C VAL A 22 -1.31 -8.38 -2.59
N VAL A 23 -1.53 -7.13 -2.97
CA VAL A 23 -1.23 -6.62 -4.31
C VAL A 23 -0.31 -5.41 -4.19
N LEU A 24 0.68 -5.33 -5.06
CA LEU A 24 1.55 -4.17 -5.15
C LEU A 24 1.12 -3.29 -6.33
N ILE A 25 0.90 -2.00 -6.06
CA ILE A 25 0.65 -1.00 -7.09
C ILE A 25 1.79 0.01 -7.05
N THR A 26 2.46 0.22 -8.16
CA THR A 26 3.61 1.13 -8.22
C THR A 26 3.59 1.96 -9.49
N GLY A 27 4.08 3.21 -9.39
CA GLY A 27 4.31 4.07 -10.55
C GLY A 27 5.60 3.78 -11.30
N LYS A 28 6.46 2.91 -10.75
CA LYS A 28 7.71 2.52 -11.41
C LYS A 28 7.41 1.69 -12.66
N GLY A 29 8.25 1.85 -13.69
CA GLY A 29 8.20 0.99 -14.86
C GLY A 29 8.48 -0.48 -14.48
N ILE A 30 8.06 -1.39 -15.34
CA ILE A 30 8.10 -2.82 -15.06
C ILE A 30 9.52 -3.32 -14.72
N ASN A 31 10.52 -2.83 -15.45
CA ASN A 31 11.92 -3.25 -15.21
C ASN A 31 12.45 -2.73 -13.87
N SER A 32 12.17 -1.48 -13.54
CA SER A 32 12.61 -0.91 -12.26
C SER A 32 11.94 -1.58 -11.08
N CYS A 33 10.67 -1.90 -11.20
CA CYS A 33 9.92 -2.62 -10.17
C CYS A 33 10.50 -4.02 -9.96
N ASP A 34 10.77 -4.75 -11.02
CA ASP A 34 11.33 -6.10 -10.94
C ASP A 34 12.70 -6.10 -10.25
N ILE A 35 13.55 -5.14 -10.59
CA ILE A 35 14.86 -5.01 -9.96
C ILE A 35 14.71 -4.75 -8.45
N THR A 36 13.84 -3.83 -8.06
CA THR A 36 13.60 -3.52 -6.65
C THR A 36 13.08 -4.73 -5.88
N LEU A 37 12.12 -5.46 -6.44
CA LEU A 37 11.54 -6.64 -5.80
C LEU A 37 12.58 -7.74 -5.63
N LYS A 38 13.44 -7.95 -6.63
CA LYS A 38 14.52 -8.93 -6.55
C LYS A 38 15.54 -8.55 -5.48
N GLN A 39 15.91 -7.26 -5.42
CA GLN A 39 16.89 -6.76 -4.45
C GLN A 39 16.44 -7.02 -3.02
N PHE A 40 15.16 -6.88 -2.73
CA PHE A 40 14.60 -7.11 -1.39
C PHE A 40 13.98 -8.48 -1.23
N ASN A 41 14.12 -9.36 -2.24
CA ASN A 41 13.60 -10.72 -2.20
C ASN A 41 12.09 -10.77 -1.94
N LEU A 42 11.33 -9.88 -2.59
CA LEU A 42 9.89 -9.75 -2.41
C LEU A 42 9.09 -10.13 -3.66
N LYS A 43 9.76 -10.57 -4.73
CA LYS A 43 9.12 -10.79 -6.02
C LYS A 43 7.90 -11.71 -5.95
N ASP A 44 7.97 -12.77 -5.17
CA ASP A 44 6.90 -13.75 -5.07
C ASP A 44 5.94 -13.50 -3.89
N SER A 45 6.10 -12.36 -3.22
CA SER A 45 5.28 -12.02 -2.05
C SER A 45 3.91 -11.49 -2.39
N PHE A 46 3.71 -11.02 -3.63
CA PHE A 46 2.47 -10.38 -4.05
C PHE A 46 1.68 -11.27 -5.01
N ALA A 47 0.36 -11.31 -4.82
CA ALA A 47 -0.55 -12.02 -5.72
C ALA A 47 -0.56 -11.39 -7.11
N LYS A 48 -0.38 -10.08 -7.18
CA LYS A 48 -0.37 -9.32 -8.42
C LYS A 48 0.50 -8.07 -8.24
N VAL A 49 1.22 -7.68 -9.29
CA VAL A 49 1.99 -6.43 -9.31
C VAL A 49 1.45 -5.59 -10.46
N ILE A 50 0.97 -4.39 -10.13
CA ILE A 50 0.47 -3.45 -11.11
C ILE A 50 1.48 -2.31 -11.25
N THR A 51 2.04 -2.16 -12.44
CA THR A 51 3.00 -1.11 -12.73
C THR A 51 2.37 -0.06 -13.62
N GLY A 52 2.93 1.14 -13.58
CA GLY A 52 2.46 2.24 -14.40
C GLY A 52 3.61 3.16 -14.72
N ASN A 53 3.29 4.31 -15.31
CA ASN A 53 4.30 5.30 -15.58
C ASN A 53 4.08 6.52 -14.68
N ALA A 54 5.16 7.24 -14.38
CA ALA A 54 5.14 8.36 -13.44
C ALA A 54 4.23 9.52 -13.88
N GLU A 55 3.90 9.59 -15.16
CA GLU A 55 3.07 10.65 -15.72
C GLU A 55 1.58 10.35 -15.61
N ARG A 56 1.22 9.11 -15.28
CA ARG A 56 -0.17 8.69 -15.17
C ARG A 56 -0.50 8.30 -13.75
N ASN A 57 -1.56 8.86 -13.23
CA ASN A 57 -2.09 8.41 -11.95
C ASN A 57 -3.07 7.27 -12.21
N ILE A 58 -2.60 6.05 -11.99
CA ILE A 58 -3.35 4.82 -12.29
C ILE A 58 -4.04 4.24 -11.07
N LYS A 59 -3.84 4.84 -9.89
CA LYS A 59 -4.21 4.20 -8.62
C LYS A 59 -5.70 3.98 -8.47
N SER A 60 -6.54 4.99 -8.75
CA SER A 60 -7.99 4.80 -8.63
C SER A 60 -8.51 3.80 -9.66
N GLU A 61 -7.99 3.82 -10.88
CA GLU A 61 -8.37 2.86 -11.91
C GLU A 61 -7.93 1.45 -11.55
N ALA A 62 -6.71 1.31 -11.01
CA ALA A 62 -6.21 0.02 -10.56
C ALA A 62 -7.06 -0.54 -9.42
N LEU A 63 -7.45 0.30 -8.47
CA LEU A 63 -8.32 -0.13 -7.36
C LEU A 63 -9.68 -0.60 -7.87
N LYS A 64 -10.29 0.14 -8.79
CA LYS A 64 -11.57 -0.25 -9.38
C LYS A 64 -11.45 -1.57 -10.15
N GLY A 65 -10.33 -1.76 -10.86
CA GLY A 65 -10.04 -3.01 -11.56
C GLY A 65 -9.93 -4.19 -10.61
N LEU A 66 -9.28 -4.01 -9.46
CA LEU A 66 -9.15 -5.05 -8.45
C LEU A 66 -10.51 -5.42 -7.85
N LEU A 67 -11.35 -4.43 -7.56
CA LEU A 67 -12.70 -4.68 -7.07
C LEU A 67 -13.48 -5.53 -8.05
N TYR A 68 -13.38 -5.22 -9.33
CA TYR A 68 -14.04 -5.98 -10.38
C TYR A 68 -13.48 -7.40 -10.51
N ASP A 69 -12.14 -7.52 -10.60
CA ASP A 69 -11.46 -8.79 -10.86
C ASP A 69 -11.66 -9.80 -9.72
N TYR A 70 -11.66 -9.32 -8.48
CA TYR A 70 -11.79 -10.17 -7.29
C TYR A 70 -13.21 -10.19 -6.72
N HIS A 71 -14.16 -9.55 -7.40
CA HIS A 71 -15.55 -9.47 -6.96
C HIS A 71 -15.71 -8.93 -5.54
N LEU A 72 -15.01 -7.81 -5.25
CA LEU A 72 -14.99 -7.20 -3.91
C LEU A 72 -15.80 -5.91 -3.88
N GLU A 73 -16.36 -5.64 -2.71
CA GLU A 73 -16.92 -4.33 -2.40
C GLU A 73 -15.78 -3.39 -1.94
N ALA A 74 -16.00 -2.08 -2.05
CA ALA A 74 -14.97 -1.10 -1.68
C ALA A 74 -14.55 -1.20 -0.21
N ASN A 75 -15.43 -1.64 0.69
CA ASN A 75 -15.13 -1.80 2.11
C ASN A 75 -14.35 -3.09 2.42
N GLU A 76 -14.11 -3.92 1.43
CA GLU A 76 -13.35 -5.16 1.60
C GLU A 76 -11.88 -5.00 1.20
N ILE A 77 -11.46 -3.81 0.78
CA ILE A 77 -10.10 -3.54 0.34
C ILE A 77 -9.55 -2.34 1.10
N VAL A 78 -8.25 -2.37 1.39
CA VAL A 78 -7.54 -1.27 2.05
C VAL A 78 -6.28 -0.98 1.25
N TYR A 79 -5.98 0.29 1.06
CA TYR A 79 -4.78 0.76 0.37
C TYR A 79 -3.81 1.35 1.39
N VAL A 80 -2.54 1.01 1.27
CA VAL A 80 -1.47 1.60 2.09
C VAL A 80 -0.54 2.40 1.19
N GLY A 81 -0.37 3.69 1.47
CA GLY A 81 0.46 4.57 0.67
C GLY A 81 1.05 5.71 1.49
N ASP A 82 2.07 6.38 0.95
CA ASP A 82 2.82 7.42 1.67
C ASP A 82 2.64 8.82 1.09
N ALA A 83 1.80 8.99 0.09
CA ALA A 83 1.61 10.28 -0.59
C ALA A 83 0.21 10.83 -0.38
N LEU A 84 0.07 12.16 -0.45
CA LEU A 84 -1.24 12.82 -0.40
C LEU A 84 -2.12 12.38 -1.57
N SER A 85 -1.53 12.16 -2.74
CA SER A 85 -2.27 11.70 -3.91
C SER A 85 -2.92 10.34 -3.68
N ASP A 86 -2.34 9.48 -2.85
CA ASP A 86 -2.93 8.19 -2.50
C ASP A 86 -4.29 8.37 -1.83
N ILE A 87 -4.38 9.35 -0.93
CA ILE A 87 -5.64 9.66 -0.23
C ILE A 87 -6.71 10.08 -1.23
N THR A 88 -6.36 10.97 -2.15
CA THR A 88 -7.28 11.47 -3.17
C THR A 88 -7.76 10.34 -4.08
N GLU A 89 -6.85 9.49 -4.54
CA GLU A 89 -7.18 8.41 -5.44
C GLU A 89 -8.03 7.33 -4.77
N CYS A 90 -7.77 7.06 -3.49
CA CYS A 90 -8.61 6.13 -2.74
C CYS A 90 -10.03 6.66 -2.55
N ARG A 91 -10.17 7.97 -2.34
CA ARG A 91 -11.50 8.59 -2.23
C ARG A 91 -12.30 8.44 -3.52
N LYS A 92 -11.65 8.57 -4.66
CA LYS A 92 -12.30 8.36 -5.96
C LYS A 92 -12.85 6.93 -6.12
N ALA A 93 -12.21 5.96 -5.50
CA ALA A 93 -12.62 4.57 -5.56
C ALA A 93 -13.44 4.13 -4.33
N ASN A 94 -13.69 5.03 -3.38
CA ASN A 94 -14.35 4.75 -2.11
C ASN A 94 -13.63 3.70 -1.27
N VAL A 95 -12.30 3.65 -1.38
CA VAL A 95 -11.45 2.69 -0.69
C VAL A 95 -10.77 3.40 0.49
N MET A 96 -10.68 2.70 1.63
CA MET A 96 -9.96 3.22 2.79
C MET A 96 -8.47 3.32 2.49
N CYS A 97 -7.88 4.47 2.80
CA CYS A 97 -6.45 4.70 2.68
C CYS A 97 -5.81 4.76 4.06
N LEU A 98 -4.78 3.95 4.27
CA LEU A 98 -3.92 4.00 5.45
C LEU A 98 -2.60 4.63 5.03
N SER A 99 -2.21 5.70 5.71
CA SER A 99 -1.04 6.48 5.33
C SER A 99 0.21 6.01 6.06
N ALA A 100 1.24 5.68 5.29
CA ALA A 100 2.52 5.20 5.80
C ALA A 100 3.48 6.35 6.01
N ALA A 101 3.86 6.62 7.26
CA ALA A 101 4.70 7.76 7.60
C ALA A 101 6.05 7.35 8.18
N TRP A 102 6.50 6.12 7.97
CA TRP A 102 7.77 5.64 8.56
C TRP A 102 9.00 5.93 7.70
N ASN A 103 8.82 6.43 6.50
CA ASN A 103 9.94 6.72 5.58
C ASN A 103 9.75 8.04 4.83
N ILE A 104 9.15 9.03 5.49
CA ILE A 104 8.90 10.35 4.91
C ILE A 104 9.35 11.43 5.88
N SER A 105 9.42 12.68 5.40
CA SER A 105 9.81 13.82 6.22
C SER A 105 8.72 14.19 7.24
N HIS A 106 9.11 14.95 8.27
CA HIS A 106 8.16 15.47 9.25
C HIS A 106 7.06 16.31 8.60
N ASN A 107 7.42 17.15 7.64
CA ASN A 107 6.45 17.99 6.95
C ASN A 107 5.45 17.17 6.14
N GLU A 108 5.92 16.11 5.49
CA GLU A 108 5.05 15.19 4.76
C GLU A 108 4.11 14.45 5.71
N ALA A 109 4.63 14.00 6.85
CA ALA A 109 3.81 13.31 7.86
C ALA A 109 2.73 14.25 8.42
N THR A 110 3.06 15.53 8.67
CA THR A 110 2.10 16.52 9.14
C THR A 110 0.99 16.73 8.13
N ALA A 111 1.33 16.76 6.83
CA ALA A 111 0.34 16.89 5.76
C ALA A 111 -0.60 15.66 5.71
N LEU A 112 -0.05 14.46 5.91
CA LEU A 112 -0.88 13.26 5.97
C LEU A 112 -1.82 13.27 7.16
N GLU A 113 -1.35 13.70 8.33
CA GLU A 113 -2.19 13.84 9.52
C GLU A 113 -3.37 14.80 9.30
N SER A 114 -3.11 15.89 8.57
CA SER A 114 -4.14 16.88 8.26
C SER A 114 -5.21 16.30 7.33
N ARG A 115 -4.81 15.50 6.35
CA ARG A 115 -5.69 14.97 5.31
C ARG A 115 -6.33 13.63 5.65
N ASN A 116 -5.69 12.85 6.52
CA ASN A 116 -6.13 11.49 6.81
C ASN A 116 -5.99 11.21 8.32
N PRO A 117 -6.61 12.03 9.18
CA PRO A 117 -6.45 11.87 10.62
C PRO A 117 -6.89 10.49 11.09
N LYS A 118 -6.19 9.94 12.10
CA LYS A 118 -6.40 8.62 12.69
C LYS A 118 -5.97 7.44 11.82
N ASN A 119 -5.56 7.70 10.59
CA ASN A 119 -5.13 6.63 9.67
C ASN A 119 -3.69 6.82 9.21
N VAL A 120 -2.87 7.47 10.02
CA VAL A 120 -1.44 7.65 9.73
C VAL A 120 -0.62 6.75 10.66
N PHE A 121 0.28 5.98 10.11
CA PHE A 121 1.08 4.98 10.82
C PHE A 121 2.56 5.30 10.70
N TYR A 122 3.26 5.35 11.82
CA TYR A 122 4.66 5.75 11.89
C TYR A 122 5.62 4.58 11.94
N SER A 123 5.10 3.36 11.95
CA SER A 123 5.91 2.14 11.86
C SER A 123 5.13 1.02 11.19
N ILE A 124 5.86 0.10 10.59
CA ILE A 124 5.24 -1.10 10.00
C ILE A 124 4.59 -1.94 11.11
N LEU A 125 5.20 -1.95 12.30
CA LEU A 125 4.64 -2.67 13.44
C LEU A 125 3.26 -2.14 13.82
N SER A 126 3.09 -0.82 13.92
CA SER A 126 1.80 -0.23 14.27
C SER A 126 0.74 -0.53 13.22
N LEU A 127 1.11 -0.50 11.94
CA LEU A 127 0.21 -0.88 10.86
C LEU A 127 -0.17 -2.36 10.97
N SER A 128 0.81 -3.22 11.24
CA SER A 128 0.60 -4.66 11.39
C SER A 128 -0.38 -4.96 12.53
N GLU A 129 -0.22 -4.30 13.66
CA GLU A 129 -1.13 -4.45 14.80
C GLU A 129 -2.55 -4.00 14.46
N TYR A 130 -2.70 -2.88 13.78
CA TYR A 130 -4.00 -2.38 13.33
C TYR A 130 -4.68 -3.38 12.40
N LEU A 131 -3.96 -3.88 11.41
CA LEU A 131 -4.51 -4.84 10.45
C LEU A 131 -4.85 -6.18 11.10
N ASN A 132 -4.04 -6.61 12.06
CA ASN A 132 -4.30 -7.86 12.77
C ASN A 132 -5.60 -7.82 13.59
N VAL A 133 -5.88 -6.69 14.23
CA VAL A 133 -7.14 -6.50 14.99
C VAL A 133 -8.33 -6.42 14.04
N ARG A 134 -8.16 -5.72 12.92
CA ARG A 134 -9.23 -5.49 11.94
C ARG A 134 -9.63 -6.77 11.18
N THR A 135 -8.67 -7.65 10.97
CA THR A 135 -8.88 -8.89 10.23
C THR A 135 -8.97 -10.11 11.15
#